data_f3dc6d3d5d53f30b31f8735a3aeb9d41
#
_entry.id   f3dc6d3d5d53f30b31f8735a3aeb9d41
#
_cell.length_a   1.000
_cell.length_b   1.000
_cell.length_c   1.000
_cell.angle_alpha   90.00
_cell.angle_beta   90.00
_cell.angle_gamma   90.00
#
_symmetry.space_group_name_H-M   'P 1'
#
loop_
_entity.id
_entity.type
_entity.pdbx_description
1 polymer ?
#
loop_
_entity_poly.entity_id
_entity_poly.type
_entity_poly.pdbx_seq_one_letter_code
_entity_poly.pdbx_strand_id
1 'polypeptide(L)'
;MTSEDPTRAYAGFKGRVGRIHSTSTPAWPDRPTASDGAPNILVMLCDDLGYADLGCYGSEIDTPHLDRLADEGLRYTNFHVNPMCSPTRASLLTGLNPHLAGVATVCHSDPGFPGYSAAIRDDAVTMAEALRDGGWATLMVGKWHLCPDNSLSEAGPRTAWPCQRGFDRYYGFLDGFTNFHQPHRLYEDNHVVHVDDYPDDYYFTDDLTDQALSMVREVRSGH
;
A
#
# COMPACT_ATOMS: atom_id res chain seq x y z
N MET A 1 -1.78 -35.83 -25.36
CA MET A 1 -2.54 -35.42 -24.18
C MET A 1 -1.81 -36.00 -22.99
N THR A 2 -0.93 -35.25 -22.35
CA THR A 2 -0.27 -35.65 -21.11
C THR A 2 -1.34 -35.57 -20.02
N SER A 3 -1.67 -36.71 -19.42
CA SER A 3 -2.56 -36.77 -18.25
C SER A 3 -1.91 -35.92 -17.15
N GLU A 4 -2.49 -34.75 -16.86
CA GLU A 4 -2.10 -34.02 -15.64
C GLU A 4 -2.34 -34.96 -14.46
N ASP A 5 -1.29 -35.20 -13.69
CA ASP A 5 -1.35 -36.02 -12.49
C ASP A 5 -2.32 -35.35 -11.49
N PRO A 6 -3.50 -35.93 -11.21
CA PRO A 6 -4.50 -35.31 -10.35
C PRO A 6 -4.04 -35.18 -8.89
N THR A 7 -2.84 -35.70 -8.57
CA THR A 7 -2.25 -35.58 -7.22
C THR A 7 -1.40 -34.33 -7.03
N ARG A 8 -1.22 -33.51 -8.07
CA ARG A 8 -0.48 -32.25 -7.97
C ARG A 8 -1.40 -31.12 -7.49
N ALA A 9 -1.10 -30.59 -6.33
CA ALA A 9 -1.85 -29.46 -5.77
C ALA A 9 -1.71 -28.15 -6.60
N TYR A 10 -0.53 -27.92 -7.18
CA TYR A 10 -0.22 -26.79 -8.06
C TYR A 10 1.04 -27.09 -8.90
N ALA A 11 1.24 -26.33 -9.98
CA ALA A 11 2.43 -26.49 -10.82
C ALA A 11 3.71 -26.19 -9.99
N GLY A 12 4.69 -27.10 -10.04
CA GLY A 12 5.93 -26.95 -9.26
C GLY A 12 5.86 -27.46 -7.82
N PHE A 13 4.77 -28.10 -7.39
CA PHE A 13 4.71 -28.72 -6.06
C PHE A 13 5.83 -29.73 -5.84
N LYS A 14 6.70 -29.48 -4.87
CA LYS A 14 7.88 -30.31 -4.56
C LYS A 14 7.58 -31.46 -3.58
N GLY A 15 6.39 -31.51 -3.02
CA GLY A 15 5.95 -32.56 -2.11
C GLY A 15 5.31 -33.73 -2.83
N ARG A 16 4.65 -34.59 -2.07
CA ARG A 16 3.91 -35.74 -2.57
C ARG A 16 2.52 -35.79 -1.93
N VAL A 17 1.47 -35.83 -2.75
CA VAL A 17 0.11 -36.07 -2.31
C VAL A 17 -0.16 -37.58 -2.34
N GLY A 18 -0.31 -38.20 -1.18
CA GLY A 18 -0.70 -39.60 -1.04
C GLY A 18 -2.21 -39.74 -0.81
N ARG A 19 -2.71 -40.98 -0.75
CA ARG A 19 -4.13 -41.24 -0.47
C ARG A 19 -4.58 -40.83 0.94
N ILE A 20 -3.64 -40.78 1.89
CA ILE A 20 -3.86 -40.37 3.27
C ILE A 20 -2.69 -39.47 3.74
N HIS A 21 -2.91 -38.71 4.80
CA HIS A 21 -1.92 -37.78 5.34
C HIS A 21 -0.56 -38.45 5.63
N SER A 22 -0.56 -39.62 6.26
CA SER A 22 0.66 -40.33 6.62
C SER A 22 1.51 -40.85 5.43
N THR A 23 0.94 -40.86 4.23
CA THR A 23 1.66 -41.18 2.99
C THR A 23 1.95 -39.96 2.13
N SER A 24 1.61 -38.77 2.61
CA SER A 24 1.85 -37.47 1.96
C SER A 24 3.11 -36.82 2.53
N THR A 25 3.78 -36.03 1.69
CA THR A 25 4.92 -35.20 2.11
C THR A 25 4.58 -33.74 1.77
N PRO A 26 4.43 -32.87 2.77
CA PRO A 26 4.15 -31.46 2.50
C PRO A 26 5.37 -30.78 1.87
N ALA A 27 5.11 -29.77 1.04
CA ALA A 27 6.11 -28.83 0.58
C ALA A 27 5.46 -27.47 0.42
N TRP A 28 6.12 -26.45 0.94
CA TRP A 28 5.71 -25.07 0.75
C TRP A 28 6.50 -24.47 -0.43
N PRO A 29 5.89 -23.63 -1.26
CA PRO A 29 6.65 -22.91 -2.26
C PRO A 29 7.71 -22.03 -1.58
N ASP A 30 8.88 -21.96 -2.20
CA ASP A 30 9.91 -21.04 -1.76
C ASP A 30 9.37 -19.61 -1.88
N ARG A 31 9.48 -18.81 -0.83
CA ARG A 31 9.15 -17.40 -0.89
C ARG A 31 10.28 -16.68 -1.61
N PRO A 32 9.97 -15.75 -2.54
CA PRO A 32 11.00 -14.90 -3.10
C PRO A 32 11.68 -14.11 -1.98
N THR A 33 12.98 -13.93 -2.09
CA THR A 33 13.78 -13.11 -1.18
C THR A 33 14.51 -12.07 -1.99
N ALA A 34 14.54 -10.83 -1.53
CA ALA A 34 15.32 -9.79 -2.17
C ALA A 34 16.81 -10.17 -2.21
N SER A 35 17.53 -9.67 -3.22
CA SER A 35 18.96 -9.91 -3.37
C SER A 35 19.73 -9.40 -2.16
N ASP A 36 20.84 -10.06 -1.81
CA ASP A 36 21.73 -9.58 -0.76
C ASP A 36 22.18 -8.15 -1.05
N GLY A 37 22.05 -7.28 -0.06
CA GLY A 37 22.38 -5.86 -0.19
C GLY A 37 21.32 -5.02 -0.93
N ALA A 38 20.16 -5.56 -1.25
CA ALA A 38 19.06 -4.79 -1.80
C ALA A 38 18.66 -3.64 -0.85
N PRO A 39 18.47 -2.40 -1.36
CA PRO A 39 18.17 -1.26 -0.52
C PRO A 39 16.76 -1.34 0.06
N ASN A 40 16.57 -0.76 1.24
CA ASN A 40 15.24 -0.42 1.72
C ASN A 40 14.71 0.79 0.95
N ILE A 41 13.40 0.81 0.69
CA ILE A 41 12.72 1.89 -0.02
C ILE A 41 11.66 2.47 0.90
N LEU A 42 11.80 3.75 1.25
CA LEU A 42 10.77 4.49 1.99
C LEU A 42 10.20 5.57 1.09
N VAL A 43 8.88 5.52 0.86
CA VAL A 43 8.13 6.56 0.14
C VAL A 43 7.25 7.30 1.14
N MET A 44 7.53 8.59 1.34
CA MET A 44 6.70 9.48 2.13
C MET A 44 5.89 10.37 1.19
N LEU A 45 4.59 10.14 1.11
CA LEU A 45 3.67 10.92 0.29
C LEU A 45 2.84 11.83 1.19
N CYS A 46 3.17 13.12 1.21
CA CYS A 46 2.39 14.12 1.91
C CYS A 46 1.12 14.46 1.12
N ASP A 47 0.01 14.60 1.85
CA ASP A 47 -1.29 14.95 1.26
C ASP A 47 -1.48 16.47 1.31
N ASP A 48 -1.90 17.03 0.18
CA ASP A 48 -2.13 18.50 0.00
C ASP A 48 -0.95 19.40 0.40
N LEU A 49 0.29 18.91 0.20
CA LEU A 49 1.51 19.68 0.45
C LEU A 49 1.90 20.48 -0.80
N GLY A 50 2.03 21.79 -0.66
CA GLY A 50 2.52 22.69 -1.70
C GLY A 50 4.05 22.69 -1.82
N TYR A 51 4.57 23.17 -2.96
CA TYR A 51 6.01 23.27 -3.22
C TYR A 51 6.75 24.08 -2.15
N ALA A 52 6.14 25.16 -1.65
CA ALA A 52 6.75 26.09 -0.72
C ALA A 52 6.44 25.79 0.75
N ASP A 53 5.90 24.61 1.08
CA ASP A 53 5.49 24.28 2.46
C ASP A 53 6.63 23.60 3.27
N LEU A 54 7.75 23.28 2.63
CA LEU A 54 8.93 22.75 3.30
C LEU A 54 10.03 23.81 3.45
N GLY A 55 10.75 23.79 4.56
CA GLY A 55 11.85 24.71 4.86
C GLY A 55 12.92 24.73 3.77
N CYS A 56 13.30 23.58 3.23
CA CYS A 56 14.27 23.44 2.15
C CYS A 56 13.84 24.13 0.82
N TYR A 57 12.58 24.51 0.69
CA TYR A 57 12.04 25.30 -0.44
C TYR A 57 11.64 26.72 -0.03
N GLY A 58 11.96 27.13 1.20
CA GLY A 58 11.79 28.51 1.68
C GLY A 58 10.53 28.77 2.50
N SER A 59 9.90 27.72 3.05
CA SER A 59 8.80 27.86 4.01
C SER A 59 9.27 28.48 5.32
N GLU A 60 8.35 29.20 5.99
CA GLU A 60 8.48 29.57 7.41
C GLU A 60 8.16 28.41 8.38
N ILE A 61 7.66 27.30 7.87
CA ILE A 61 7.37 26.09 8.67
C ILE A 61 8.68 25.36 8.94
N ASP A 62 8.95 25.07 10.20
CA ASP A 62 10.11 24.29 10.59
C ASP A 62 9.95 22.82 10.20
N THR A 63 10.77 22.36 9.26
CA THR A 63 10.79 20.98 8.78
C THR A 63 12.20 20.36 8.87
N PRO A 64 12.85 20.37 10.07
CA PRO A 64 14.29 20.13 10.19
C PRO A 64 14.75 18.75 9.71
N HIS A 65 13.90 17.73 9.82
CA HIS A 65 14.23 16.38 9.35
C HIS A 65 14.14 16.24 7.84
N LEU A 66 13.16 16.88 7.19
CA LEU A 66 13.02 16.91 5.74
C LEU A 66 14.08 17.83 5.11
N ASP A 67 14.41 18.94 5.76
CA ASP A 67 15.47 19.84 5.32
C ASP A 67 16.82 19.13 5.33
N ARG A 68 17.13 18.38 6.41
CA ARG A 68 18.33 17.54 6.45
C ARG A 68 18.35 16.49 5.34
N LEU A 69 17.22 15.82 5.08
CA LEU A 69 17.14 14.85 3.99
C LEU A 69 17.41 15.53 2.63
N ALA A 70 16.91 16.74 2.43
CA ALA A 70 17.16 17.53 1.21
C ALA A 70 18.62 17.95 1.07
N ASP A 71 19.32 18.24 2.17
CA ASP A 71 20.73 18.60 2.19
C ASP A 71 21.66 17.40 1.94
N GLU A 72 21.26 16.22 2.41
CA GLU A 72 22.03 14.97 2.25
C GLU A 72 21.71 14.23 0.93
N GLY A 73 20.61 14.60 0.24
CA GLY A 73 20.09 13.88 -0.91
C GLY A 73 19.93 14.73 -2.18
N LEU A 74 19.01 14.31 -3.03
CA LEU A 74 18.64 15.03 -4.24
C LEU A 74 17.35 15.83 -4.00
N ARG A 75 17.38 17.10 -4.35
CA ARG A 75 16.23 18.00 -4.29
C ARG A 75 15.79 18.39 -5.70
N TYR A 76 14.60 17.95 -6.08
CA TYR A 76 14.03 18.30 -7.38
C TYR A 76 13.31 19.66 -7.30
N THR A 77 13.53 20.52 -8.28
CA THR A 77 12.88 21.83 -8.40
C THR A 77 11.79 21.85 -9.49
N ASN A 78 11.66 20.75 -10.23
CA ASN A 78 10.67 20.60 -11.30
C ASN A 78 10.03 19.19 -11.23
N PHE A 79 9.49 18.85 -10.07
CA PHE A 79 8.76 17.60 -9.85
C PHE A 79 7.25 17.92 -9.80
N HIS A 80 6.48 17.24 -10.63
CA HIS A 80 5.04 17.46 -10.76
C HIS A 80 4.28 16.19 -10.40
N VAL A 81 3.13 16.37 -9.77
CA VAL A 81 2.14 15.33 -9.48
C VAL A 81 0.82 15.67 -10.17
N ASN A 82 -0.15 14.76 -10.13
CA ASN A 82 -1.50 15.12 -10.57
C ASN A 82 -2.15 16.08 -9.55
N PRO A 83 -3.10 16.94 -9.99
CA PRO A 83 -3.67 17.97 -9.11
C PRO A 83 -4.69 17.42 -8.10
N MET A 84 -4.82 16.11 -7.97
CA MET A 84 -5.75 15.42 -7.06
C MET A 84 -5.09 14.18 -6.44
N CYS A 85 -5.56 13.80 -5.24
CA CYS A 85 -4.98 12.73 -4.42
C CYS A 85 -5.07 11.35 -5.08
N SER A 86 -6.26 10.85 -5.46
CA SER A 86 -6.39 9.51 -6.05
C SER A 86 -5.61 9.35 -7.37
N PRO A 87 -5.68 10.27 -8.33
CA PRO A 87 -4.85 10.22 -9.54
C PRO A 87 -3.35 10.20 -9.26
N THR A 88 -2.87 11.02 -8.31
CA THR A 88 -1.46 11.02 -7.91
C THR A 88 -1.04 9.68 -7.32
N ARG A 89 -1.85 9.13 -6.42
CA ARG A 89 -1.59 7.83 -5.78
C ARG A 89 -1.57 6.69 -6.78
N ALA A 90 -2.54 6.66 -7.71
CA ALA A 90 -2.57 5.67 -8.77
C ALA A 90 -1.35 5.77 -9.68
N SER A 91 -0.96 6.97 -10.10
CA SER A 91 0.22 7.19 -10.93
C SER A 91 1.52 6.82 -10.21
N LEU A 92 1.67 7.18 -8.93
CA LEU A 92 2.83 6.81 -8.12
C LEU A 92 2.98 5.28 -8.00
N LEU A 93 1.88 4.61 -7.68
CA LEU A 93 1.90 3.16 -7.46
C LEU A 93 2.08 2.34 -8.73
N THR A 94 1.62 2.83 -9.89
CA THR A 94 1.64 2.04 -11.14
C THR A 94 2.66 2.53 -12.18
N GLY A 95 3.20 3.74 -12.02
CA GLY A 95 4.00 4.38 -13.07
C GLY A 95 3.20 4.80 -14.31
N LEU A 96 1.86 4.68 -14.29
CA LEU A 96 1.00 4.97 -15.41
C LEU A 96 0.37 6.36 -15.31
N ASN A 97 -0.05 6.90 -16.47
CA ASN A 97 -0.98 8.02 -16.48
C ASN A 97 -2.28 7.61 -15.76
N PRO A 98 -2.91 8.49 -14.95
CA PRO A 98 -4.03 8.11 -14.09
C PRO A 98 -5.25 7.60 -14.89
N HIS A 99 -5.49 8.07 -16.12
CA HIS A 99 -6.54 7.54 -17.00
C HIS A 99 -6.23 6.08 -17.41
N LEU A 100 -4.96 5.76 -17.65
CA LEU A 100 -4.54 4.39 -17.98
C LEU A 100 -4.58 3.49 -16.74
N ALA A 101 -4.30 4.04 -15.56
CA ALA A 101 -4.43 3.31 -14.30
C ALA A 101 -5.90 3.06 -13.89
N GLY A 102 -6.86 3.77 -14.49
CA GLY A 102 -8.29 3.67 -14.16
C GLY A 102 -8.78 4.67 -13.11
N VAL A 103 -7.92 5.61 -12.67
CA VAL A 103 -8.22 6.54 -11.57
C VAL A 103 -7.92 7.98 -11.99
N ALA A 104 -8.66 8.45 -12.99
CA ALA A 104 -8.45 9.79 -13.55
C ALA A 104 -9.09 10.92 -12.72
N THR A 105 -9.90 10.59 -11.71
CA THR A 105 -10.46 11.52 -10.72
C THR A 105 -10.45 10.90 -9.34
N VAL A 106 -10.94 11.60 -8.32
CA VAL A 106 -11.10 11.07 -6.96
C VAL A 106 -12.08 9.90 -6.93
N CYS A 107 -11.80 8.90 -6.11
CA CYS A 107 -12.49 7.61 -6.15
C CYS A 107 -13.97 7.64 -5.74
N HIS A 108 -14.44 8.69 -5.07
CA HIS A 108 -15.86 8.89 -4.76
C HIS A 108 -16.66 9.53 -5.91
N SER A 109 -16.03 9.75 -7.07
CA SER A 109 -16.66 10.31 -8.26
C SER A 109 -16.48 9.37 -9.45
N ASP A 110 -17.56 8.69 -9.82
CA ASP A 110 -17.62 7.86 -11.02
C ASP A 110 -18.51 8.52 -12.09
N PRO A 111 -17.91 9.20 -13.06
CA PRO A 111 -18.65 9.83 -14.15
C PRO A 111 -19.12 8.83 -15.22
N GLY A 112 -18.83 7.53 -15.09
CA GLY A 112 -19.26 6.48 -16.02
C GLY A 112 -18.46 6.40 -17.33
N PHE A 113 -17.20 6.86 -17.34
CA PHE A 113 -16.34 6.83 -18.52
C PHE A 113 -15.12 5.92 -18.33
N PRO A 114 -14.53 5.39 -19.42
CA PRO A 114 -13.27 4.67 -19.36
C PRO A 114 -12.16 5.50 -18.70
N GLY A 115 -11.37 4.87 -17.82
CA GLY A 115 -10.33 5.55 -17.05
C GLY A 115 -10.80 6.17 -15.73
N TYR A 116 -12.08 6.00 -15.37
CA TYR A 116 -12.71 6.52 -14.16
C TYR A 116 -13.37 5.41 -13.33
N SER A 117 -12.69 4.26 -13.19
CA SER A 117 -13.22 3.09 -12.47
C SER A 117 -13.07 3.18 -10.94
N ALA A 118 -12.58 4.31 -10.43
CA ALA A 118 -12.35 4.56 -8.99
C ALA A 118 -11.46 3.52 -8.28
N ALA A 119 -10.82 2.64 -9.03
CA ALA A 119 -9.83 1.67 -8.56
C ALA A 119 -8.76 1.48 -9.62
N ILE A 120 -7.55 1.10 -9.18
CA ILE A 120 -6.50 0.68 -10.09
C ILE A 120 -6.98 -0.57 -10.83
N ARG A 121 -6.86 -0.56 -12.16
CA ARG A 121 -7.27 -1.68 -13.02
C ARG A 121 -6.53 -2.96 -12.64
N ASP A 122 -7.18 -4.10 -12.82
CA ASP A 122 -6.61 -5.41 -12.47
C ASP A 122 -5.37 -5.77 -13.32
N ASP A 123 -5.26 -5.23 -14.53
CA ASP A 123 -4.13 -5.43 -15.44
C ASP A 123 -2.99 -4.40 -15.24
N ALA A 124 -3.14 -3.46 -14.30
CA ALA A 124 -2.10 -2.53 -13.93
C ALA A 124 -1.38 -3.01 -12.66
N VAL A 125 -0.12 -3.42 -12.81
CA VAL A 125 0.73 -3.86 -11.70
C VAL A 125 1.12 -2.66 -10.84
N THR A 126 1.02 -2.80 -9.52
CA THR A 126 1.51 -1.79 -8.59
C THR A 126 2.99 -1.99 -8.25
N MET A 127 3.64 -0.92 -7.80
CA MET A 127 5.00 -0.96 -7.25
C MET A 127 5.10 -1.96 -6.09
N ALA A 128 4.08 -2.05 -5.24
CA ALA A 128 4.05 -2.99 -4.13
C ALA A 128 3.98 -4.45 -4.62
N GLU A 129 3.14 -4.76 -5.63
CA GLU A 129 3.08 -6.08 -6.26
C GLU A 129 4.43 -6.46 -6.85
N ALA A 130 5.06 -5.57 -7.61
CA ALA A 130 6.36 -5.82 -8.24
C ALA A 130 7.48 -6.03 -7.21
N LEU A 131 7.54 -5.24 -6.15
CA LEU A 131 8.53 -5.38 -5.09
C LEU A 131 8.32 -6.65 -4.28
N ARG A 132 7.07 -6.99 -3.94
CA ARG A 132 6.74 -8.24 -3.24
C ARG A 132 7.16 -9.46 -4.06
N ASP A 133 6.90 -9.46 -5.35
CA ASP A 133 7.34 -10.53 -6.26
C ASP A 133 8.87 -10.61 -6.36
N GLY A 134 9.56 -9.47 -6.18
CA GLY A 134 11.01 -9.39 -6.06
C GLY A 134 11.57 -9.76 -4.67
N GLY A 135 10.71 -10.09 -3.71
CA GLY A 135 11.09 -10.57 -2.38
C GLY A 135 11.25 -9.50 -1.30
N TRP A 136 10.79 -8.27 -1.55
CA TRP A 136 10.69 -7.25 -0.50
C TRP A 136 9.44 -7.47 0.36
N ALA A 137 9.54 -7.19 1.65
CA ALA A 137 8.37 -6.95 2.48
C ALA A 137 7.77 -5.59 2.12
N THR A 138 6.48 -5.54 1.87
CA THR A 138 5.77 -4.37 1.39
C THR A 138 4.77 -3.88 2.45
N LEU A 139 5.04 -2.70 3.01
CA LEU A 139 4.31 -2.15 4.14
C LEU A 139 3.70 -0.80 3.76
N MET A 140 2.51 -0.50 4.25
CA MET A 140 1.88 0.79 4.03
C MET A 140 1.15 1.26 5.29
N VAL A 141 1.28 2.53 5.61
CA VAL A 141 0.46 3.22 6.60
C VAL A 141 -0.17 4.48 6.00
N GLY A 142 -1.34 4.87 6.49
CA GLY A 142 -2.01 6.12 6.14
C GLY A 142 -3.11 5.99 5.09
N LYS A 143 -3.31 7.05 4.33
CA LYS A 143 -4.40 7.19 3.36
C LYS A 143 -4.20 6.30 2.14
N TRP A 144 -5.22 5.51 1.80
CA TRP A 144 -5.27 4.74 0.56
C TRP A 144 -5.92 5.52 -0.60
N HIS A 145 -7.21 5.80 -0.52
CA HIS A 145 -8.03 6.55 -1.47
C HIS A 145 -7.97 6.05 -2.92
N LEU A 146 -7.92 4.72 -3.10
CA LEU A 146 -7.86 4.04 -4.41
C LEU A 146 -8.88 2.90 -4.51
N CYS A 147 -10.04 3.05 -3.85
CA CYS A 147 -11.15 2.14 -3.98
C CYS A 147 -12.49 2.91 -4.06
N PRO A 148 -13.49 2.36 -4.77
CA PRO A 148 -14.80 2.96 -4.90
C PRO A 148 -15.59 2.90 -3.59
N ASP A 149 -16.59 3.75 -3.44
CA ASP A 149 -17.39 3.89 -2.21
C ASP A 149 -18.01 2.59 -1.71
N ASN A 150 -18.43 1.71 -2.61
CA ASN A 150 -18.98 0.39 -2.26
C ASN A 150 -17.94 -0.58 -1.66
N SER A 151 -16.66 -0.23 -1.74
CA SER A 151 -15.53 -0.98 -1.18
C SER A 151 -14.99 -0.38 0.12
N LEU A 152 -15.61 0.69 0.65
CA LEU A 152 -15.16 1.37 1.88
C LEU A 152 -15.63 0.67 3.16
N SER A 153 -16.19 -0.51 3.09
CA SER A 153 -16.64 -1.27 4.26
C SER A 153 -16.33 -2.76 4.10
N GLU A 154 -16.30 -3.48 5.22
CA GLU A 154 -16.10 -4.94 5.22
C GLU A 154 -17.21 -5.74 4.51
N ALA A 155 -18.37 -5.13 4.33
CA ALA A 155 -19.48 -5.73 3.60
C ALA A 155 -19.31 -5.65 2.06
N GLY A 156 -18.41 -4.79 1.59
CA GLY A 156 -18.12 -4.62 0.17
C GLY A 156 -16.97 -5.50 -0.33
N PRO A 157 -16.70 -5.45 -1.66
CA PRO A 157 -15.56 -6.15 -2.24
C PRO A 157 -14.25 -5.52 -1.78
N ARG A 158 -13.26 -6.35 -1.45
CA ARG A 158 -11.95 -5.91 -0.96
C ARG A 158 -10.86 -5.93 -2.03
N THR A 159 -11.20 -6.23 -3.29
CA THR A 159 -10.23 -6.42 -4.38
C THR A 159 -9.33 -5.21 -4.63
N ALA A 160 -9.83 -4.01 -4.33
CA ALA A 160 -9.09 -2.76 -4.45
C ALA A 160 -8.36 -2.31 -3.16
N TRP A 161 -8.40 -3.09 -2.08
CA TRP A 161 -7.75 -2.73 -0.82
C TRP A 161 -6.23 -2.91 -0.89
N PRO A 162 -5.44 -2.23 -0.04
CA PRO A 162 -3.98 -2.26 -0.10
C PRO A 162 -3.37 -3.66 -0.10
N CYS A 163 -3.83 -4.57 0.77
CA CYS A 163 -3.28 -5.92 0.85
C CYS A 163 -3.56 -6.77 -0.41
N GLN A 164 -4.63 -6.48 -1.17
CA GLN A 164 -4.93 -7.11 -2.45
C GLN A 164 -4.16 -6.45 -3.61
N ARG A 165 -3.53 -5.29 -3.34
CA ARG A 165 -2.74 -4.52 -4.31
C ARG A 165 -1.26 -4.50 -3.95
N GLY A 166 -0.79 -5.59 -3.32
CA GLY A 166 0.62 -5.91 -3.16
C GLY A 166 1.24 -5.58 -1.81
N PHE A 167 0.54 -4.95 -0.88
CA PHE A 167 1.07 -4.71 0.46
C PHE A 167 0.86 -5.92 1.37
N ASP A 168 1.90 -6.35 2.06
CA ASP A 168 1.84 -7.44 3.05
C ASP A 168 1.13 -7.00 4.32
N ARG A 169 1.31 -5.74 4.71
CA ARG A 169 0.66 -5.11 5.86
C ARG A 169 0.16 -3.72 5.51
N TYR A 170 -0.94 -3.35 6.13
CA TYR A 170 -1.55 -2.04 5.98
C TYR A 170 -2.13 -1.55 7.30
N TYR A 171 -1.96 -0.26 7.61
CA TYR A 171 -2.71 0.42 8.67
C TYR A 171 -3.10 1.81 8.22
N GLY A 172 -4.39 2.15 8.30
CA GLY A 172 -4.85 3.48 7.89
C GLY A 172 -6.32 3.54 7.52
N PHE A 173 -6.66 4.42 6.60
CA PHE A 173 -8.04 4.64 6.16
C PHE A 173 -8.16 4.58 4.64
N LEU A 174 -9.29 4.04 4.16
CA LEU A 174 -9.54 3.82 2.73
C LEU A 174 -10.15 5.05 2.05
N ASP A 175 -10.74 5.94 2.83
CA ASP A 175 -11.42 7.16 2.39
C ASP A 175 -10.49 8.25 1.85
N GLY A 176 -11.08 9.33 1.34
CA GLY A 176 -10.35 10.51 0.88
C GLY A 176 -9.82 11.40 2.01
N PHE A 177 -10.39 11.32 3.20
CA PHE A 177 -9.99 12.10 4.39
C PHE A 177 -10.46 11.41 5.67
N THR A 178 -9.85 11.79 6.78
CA THR A 178 -10.29 11.42 8.13
C THR A 178 -9.97 12.54 9.12
N ASN A 179 -10.53 12.47 10.33
CA ASN A 179 -10.16 13.38 11.41
C ASN A 179 -8.86 12.90 12.06
N PHE A 180 -7.91 13.80 12.34
CA PHE A 180 -6.61 13.44 12.90
C PHE A 180 -6.63 13.17 14.41
N HIS A 181 -7.65 13.64 15.12
CA HIS A 181 -7.81 13.40 16.58
C HIS A 181 -8.84 12.31 16.88
N GLN A 182 -9.73 12.05 15.92
CA GLN A 182 -10.77 11.03 16.02
C GLN A 182 -10.97 10.39 14.65
N PRO A 183 -10.00 9.63 14.15
CA PRO A 183 -10.12 9.00 12.86
C PRO A 183 -11.27 8.01 12.83
N HIS A 184 -12.05 8.07 11.77
CA HIS A 184 -13.16 7.14 11.56
C HIS A 184 -12.73 6.05 10.56
N ARG A 185 -13.27 4.85 10.76
CA ARG A 185 -13.03 3.72 9.82
C ARG A 185 -11.55 3.44 9.55
N LEU A 186 -10.79 3.20 10.62
CA LEU A 186 -9.43 2.69 10.50
C LEU A 186 -9.45 1.20 10.14
N TYR A 187 -8.43 0.79 9.41
CA TYR A 187 -8.23 -0.59 8.98
C TYR A 187 -6.83 -1.05 9.33
N GLU A 188 -6.72 -2.28 9.81
CA GLU A 188 -5.47 -3.03 9.88
C GLU A 188 -5.59 -4.21 8.94
N ASP A 189 -4.72 -4.26 7.93
CA ASP A 189 -4.75 -5.21 6.83
C ASP A 189 -6.12 -5.25 6.13
N ASN A 190 -6.96 -6.23 6.42
CA ASN A 190 -8.29 -6.39 5.87
C ASN A 190 -9.41 -6.31 6.92
N HIS A 191 -9.14 -5.76 8.09
CA HIS A 191 -10.07 -5.69 9.23
C HIS A 191 -10.28 -4.26 9.70
N VAL A 192 -11.51 -3.95 10.10
CA VAL A 192 -11.81 -2.67 10.76
C VAL A 192 -11.17 -2.67 12.15
N VAL A 193 -10.49 -1.59 12.46
CA VAL A 193 -10.01 -1.30 13.81
C VAL A 193 -11.16 -0.62 14.58
N HIS A 194 -11.65 -1.27 15.62
CA HIS A 194 -12.68 -0.72 16.49
C HIS A 194 -12.02 0.05 17.63
N VAL A 195 -12.28 1.34 17.68
CA VAL A 195 -11.85 2.23 18.77
C VAL A 195 -13.10 2.82 19.40
N ASP A 196 -13.35 2.50 20.67
CA ASP A 196 -14.52 3.00 21.40
C ASP A 196 -14.36 4.47 21.77
N ASP A 197 -13.14 4.90 22.13
CA ASP A 197 -12.82 6.27 22.50
C ASP A 197 -11.34 6.55 22.26
N TYR A 198 -11.00 7.77 21.83
CA TYR A 198 -9.64 8.21 21.63
C TYR A 198 -9.18 9.05 22.82
N PRO A 199 -7.92 8.89 23.30
CA PRO A 199 -7.35 9.79 24.29
C PRO A 199 -7.42 11.26 23.86
N ASP A 200 -7.52 12.17 24.83
CA ASP A 200 -7.61 13.62 24.55
C ASP A 200 -6.40 14.17 23.78
N ASP A 201 -5.25 13.54 23.96
CA ASP A 201 -3.97 13.88 23.31
C ASP A 201 -3.69 13.02 22.05
N TYR A 202 -4.63 12.20 21.60
CA TYR A 202 -4.45 11.37 20.43
C TYR A 202 -4.19 12.20 19.17
N TYR A 203 -3.14 11.83 18.44
CA TYR A 203 -2.84 12.41 17.14
C TYR A 203 -2.48 11.32 16.12
N PHE A 204 -3.25 11.24 15.06
CA PHE A 204 -3.19 10.14 14.10
C PHE A 204 -1.83 10.03 13.40
N THR A 205 -1.11 11.14 13.20
CA THR A 205 0.22 11.11 12.58
C THR A 205 1.24 10.38 13.46
N ASP A 206 1.14 10.54 14.80
CA ASP A 206 1.97 9.82 15.74
C ASP A 206 1.63 8.33 15.74
N ASP A 207 0.33 7.99 15.77
CA ASP A 207 -0.14 6.60 15.66
C ASP A 207 0.34 5.94 14.34
N LEU A 208 0.22 6.61 13.18
CA LEU A 208 0.76 6.10 11.92
C LEU A 208 2.27 5.83 11.99
N THR A 209 3.01 6.70 12.67
CA THR A 209 4.45 6.53 12.85
C THR A 209 4.76 5.32 13.71
N ASP A 210 4.04 5.14 14.83
CA ASP A 210 4.21 4.00 15.72
C ASP A 210 3.85 2.67 15.03
N GLN A 211 2.78 2.65 14.26
CA GLN A 211 2.39 1.49 13.45
C GLN A 211 3.45 1.14 12.39
N ALA A 212 3.97 2.15 11.68
CA ALA A 212 5.05 1.93 10.71
C ALA A 212 6.29 1.33 11.36
N LEU A 213 6.71 1.86 12.52
CA LEU A 213 7.84 1.35 13.29
C LEU A 213 7.59 -0.07 13.81
N SER A 214 6.36 -0.38 14.24
CA SER A 214 5.98 -1.73 14.66
C SER A 214 6.09 -2.72 13.51
N MET A 215 5.51 -2.42 12.35
CA MET A 215 5.58 -3.27 11.16
C MET A 215 7.03 -3.53 10.72
N VAL A 216 7.89 -2.50 10.73
CA VAL A 216 9.32 -2.67 10.41
C VAL A 216 10.03 -3.58 11.41
N ARG A 217 9.72 -3.46 12.71
CA ARG A 217 10.30 -4.35 13.75
C ARG A 217 9.84 -5.79 13.57
N GLU A 218 8.57 -6.01 13.24
CA GLU A 218 8.02 -7.35 12.97
C GLU A 218 8.74 -8.04 11.80
N VAL A 219 8.90 -7.34 10.68
CA VAL A 219 9.63 -7.87 9.51
C VAL A 219 11.07 -8.22 9.87
N ARG A 220 11.74 -7.38 10.68
CA ARG A 220 13.12 -7.63 11.10
C ARG A 220 13.27 -8.78 12.10
N SER A 221 12.23 -9.07 12.89
CA SER A 221 12.25 -10.13 13.91
C SER A 221 11.74 -11.48 13.41
N GLY A 222 10.98 -11.49 12.33
CA GLY A 222 10.40 -12.69 11.73
C GLY A 222 11.34 -13.43 10.77
N HIS A 223 12.58 -13.01 10.71
CA HIS A 223 13.63 -13.58 9.86
C HIS A 223 14.81 -14.07 10.68
#